data_e68f22c75eccc46076cc7ada45dd57e4
#
_entry.id   e68f22c75eccc46076cc7ada45dd57e4
#
_cell.length_a   1.000
_cell.length_b   1.000
_cell.length_c   1.000
_cell.angle_alpha   90.00
_cell.angle_beta   90.00
_cell.angle_gamma   90.00
#
_symmetry.space_group_name_H-M   'P 1'
#
loop_
_entity.id
_entity.type
_entity.pdbx_description
1 polymer ?
#
loop_
_entity_poly.entity_id
_entity_poly.type
_entity_poly.pdbx_seq_one_letter_code
_entity_poly.pdbx_strand_id
1 'polypeptide(L)'
;MSKLKQKSEFNIDAANLLIKEAYYASSIHCSYYSCFQLMKFTINDFFGIDYEAQSVEISTSGQHTHQYVINFVSNELKRFVGIGESQSFKRTIKDLKQLREESDYENIEVSLDMSQTALDKANGIRQYLIKNFNV
;
A
#
# COMPACT_ATOMS: atom_id res chain seq x y z
N MET A 1 -3.09 -16.83 -12.09
CA MET A 1 -2.27 -15.91 -11.26
C MET A 1 -2.94 -14.54 -11.20
N SER A 2 -2.97 -13.93 -10.05
CA SER A 2 -3.55 -12.60 -9.88
C SER A 2 -2.70 -11.53 -10.58
N LYS A 3 -3.32 -10.77 -11.46
CA LYS A 3 -2.65 -9.64 -12.12
C LYS A 3 -2.33 -8.53 -11.13
N LEU A 4 -3.14 -8.35 -10.11
CA LEU A 4 -2.95 -7.29 -9.13
C LEU A 4 -1.74 -7.57 -8.22
N LYS A 5 -1.55 -8.81 -7.79
CA LYS A 5 -0.34 -9.22 -7.08
C LYS A 5 0.91 -9.00 -7.93
N GLN A 6 0.84 -9.39 -9.20
CA GLN A 6 1.94 -9.20 -10.15
C GLN A 6 2.27 -7.72 -10.33
N LYS A 7 1.25 -6.86 -10.46
CA LYS A 7 1.45 -5.40 -10.54
C LYS A 7 2.09 -4.84 -9.28
N SER A 8 1.73 -5.37 -8.12
CA SER A 8 2.36 -4.99 -6.85
C SER A 8 3.86 -5.29 -6.86
N GLU A 9 4.25 -6.45 -7.34
CA GLU A 9 5.67 -6.83 -7.47
C GLU A 9 6.40 -5.95 -8.47
N PHE A 10 5.80 -5.67 -9.62
CA PHE A 10 6.37 -4.77 -10.63
C PHE A 10 6.55 -3.35 -10.07
N ASN A 11 5.61 -2.87 -9.28
CA ASN A 11 5.71 -1.53 -8.70
C ASN A 11 6.83 -1.41 -7.68
N ILE A 12 7.07 -2.42 -6.84
CA ILE A 12 8.20 -2.33 -5.90
C ILE A 12 9.55 -2.42 -6.64
N ASP A 13 9.64 -3.23 -7.67
CA ASP A 13 10.82 -3.28 -8.52
C ASP A 13 11.05 -1.96 -9.26
N ALA A 14 9.98 -1.37 -9.78
CA ALA A 14 10.03 -0.07 -10.43
C ALA A 14 10.48 1.02 -9.45
N ALA A 15 10.00 1.01 -8.22
CA ALA A 15 10.40 1.98 -7.20
C ALA A 15 11.92 1.94 -6.96
N ASN A 16 12.50 0.75 -6.86
CA ASN A 16 13.95 0.57 -6.71
C ASN A 16 14.71 1.11 -7.92
N LEU A 17 14.26 0.79 -9.11
CA LEU A 17 14.90 1.25 -10.34
C LEU A 17 14.83 2.77 -10.48
N LEU A 18 13.69 3.36 -10.20
CA LEU A 18 13.47 4.80 -10.32
C LEU A 18 14.32 5.61 -9.34
N ILE A 19 14.58 5.09 -8.14
CA ILE A 19 15.53 5.73 -7.21
C ILE A 19 16.94 5.79 -7.83
N LYS A 20 17.39 4.69 -8.42
CA LYS A 20 18.71 4.63 -9.06
C LYS A 20 18.85 5.63 -10.20
N GLU A 21 17.76 5.88 -10.91
CA GLU A 21 17.71 6.83 -12.02
C GLU A 21 17.35 8.26 -11.59
N ALA A 22 17.24 8.50 -10.28
CA ALA A 22 16.89 9.79 -9.69
C ALA A 22 15.48 10.32 -10.04
N TYR A 23 14.56 9.42 -10.37
CA TYR A 23 13.15 9.75 -10.55
C TYR A 23 12.39 9.55 -9.23
N TYR A 24 12.68 10.42 -8.27
CA TYR A 24 12.25 10.23 -6.88
C TYR A 24 10.73 10.29 -6.67
N ALA A 25 10.06 11.24 -7.29
CA ALA A 25 8.61 11.37 -7.19
C ALA A 25 7.91 10.13 -7.76
N SER A 26 8.32 9.67 -8.92
CA SER A 26 7.78 8.46 -9.55
C SER A 26 8.04 7.22 -8.71
N SER A 27 9.19 7.15 -8.04
CA SER A 27 9.52 6.06 -7.12
C SER A 27 8.53 6.01 -5.94
N ILE A 28 8.20 7.16 -5.35
CA ILE A 28 7.23 7.23 -4.23
C ILE A 28 5.87 6.74 -4.68
N HIS A 29 5.43 7.15 -5.86
CA HIS A 29 4.17 6.68 -6.45
C HIS A 29 4.15 5.14 -6.54
N CYS A 30 5.19 4.54 -7.09
CA CYS A 30 5.29 3.09 -7.24
C CYS A 30 5.37 2.37 -5.88
N SER A 31 6.10 2.93 -4.92
CA SER A 31 6.19 2.39 -3.55
C SER A 31 4.80 2.29 -2.92
N TYR A 32 4.01 3.35 -2.98
CA TYR A 32 2.67 3.36 -2.42
C TYR A 32 1.75 2.35 -3.12
N TYR A 33 1.71 2.37 -4.45
CA TYR A 33 0.80 1.48 -5.19
C TYR A 33 1.19 0.02 -5.08
N SER A 34 2.46 -0.30 -4.88
CA SER A 34 2.88 -1.66 -4.54
C SER A 34 2.16 -2.16 -3.29
N CYS A 35 2.08 -1.34 -2.25
CA CYS A 35 1.39 -1.68 -1.02
C CYS A 35 -0.13 -1.75 -1.20
N PHE A 36 -0.69 -0.75 -1.86
CA PHE A 36 -2.15 -0.68 -2.08
C PHE A 36 -2.65 -1.90 -2.87
N GLN A 37 -1.95 -2.26 -3.92
CA GLN A 37 -2.31 -3.40 -4.75
C GLN A 37 -2.19 -4.72 -3.98
N LEU A 38 -1.16 -4.86 -3.15
CA LEU A 38 -0.99 -6.06 -2.32
C LEU A 38 -2.07 -6.16 -1.25
N MET A 39 -2.45 -5.05 -0.62
CA MET A 39 -3.56 -5.01 0.33
C MET A 39 -4.88 -5.42 -0.34
N LYS A 40 -5.15 -4.88 -1.52
CA LYS A 40 -6.36 -5.21 -2.27
C LYS A 40 -6.39 -6.68 -2.68
N PHE A 41 -5.25 -7.22 -3.08
CA PHE A 41 -5.09 -8.64 -3.36
C PHE A 41 -5.31 -9.48 -2.10
N THR A 42 -4.81 -9.04 -0.95
CA THR A 42 -4.99 -9.73 0.33
C THR A 42 -6.47 -9.86 0.71
N ILE A 43 -7.25 -8.81 0.49
CA ILE A 43 -8.70 -8.84 0.73
C ILE A 43 -9.36 -9.91 -0.13
N ASN A 44 -8.96 -10.01 -1.39
CA ASN A 44 -9.49 -11.04 -2.29
C ASN A 44 -9.02 -12.45 -1.91
N ASP A 45 -7.73 -12.63 -1.73
CA ASP A 45 -7.10 -13.95 -1.57
C ASP A 45 -7.32 -14.55 -0.18
N PHE A 46 -7.04 -13.78 0.85
CA PHE A 46 -7.12 -14.27 2.23
C PHE A 46 -8.54 -14.19 2.80
N PHE A 47 -9.25 -13.09 2.55
CA PHE A 47 -10.59 -12.87 3.11
C PHE A 47 -11.71 -13.30 2.16
N GLY A 48 -11.41 -13.69 0.94
CA GLY A 48 -12.40 -14.22 0.01
C GLY A 48 -13.38 -13.19 -0.55
N ILE A 49 -13.05 -11.91 -0.46
CA ILE A 49 -13.86 -10.82 -1.00
C ILE A 49 -13.29 -10.41 -2.35
N ASP A 50 -13.91 -10.85 -3.44
CA ASP A 50 -13.39 -10.57 -4.77
C ASP A 50 -13.47 -9.07 -5.12
N TYR A 51 -12.82 -8.69 -6.23
CA TYR A 51 -12.70 -7.28 -6.58
C TYR A 51 -14.04 -6.63 -6.89
N GLU A 52 -14.98 -7.39 -7.45
CA GLU A 52 -16.33 -6.90 -7.72
C GLU A 52 -17.09 -6.64 -6.40
N ALA A 53 -17.02 -7.59 -5.46
CA ALA A 53 -17.61 -7.44 -4.13
C ALA A 53 -16.98 -6.27 -3.37
N GLN A 54 -15.67 -6.08 -3.46
CA GLN A 54 -14.99 -4.92 -2.88
C GLN A 54 -15.53 -3.61 -3.45
N SER A 55 -15.75 -3.55 -4.76
CA SER A 55 -16.30 -2.39 -5.44
C SER A 55 -17.70 -2.04 -4.94
N VAL A 56 -18.54 -3.05 -4.76
CA VAL A 56 -19.90 -2.87 -4.20
C VAL A 56 -19.84 -2.34 -2.76
N GLU A 57 -18.99 -2.93 -1.92
CA GLU A 57 -18.84 -2.49 -0.54
C GLU A 57 -18.32 -1.05 -0.43
N ILE A 58 -17.39 -0.66 -1.28
CA ILE A 58 -16.88 0.71 -1.34
C ILE A 58 -18.03 1.67 -1.68
N SER A 59 -18.86 1.34 -2.67
CA SER A 59 -19.98 2.16 -3.09
C SER A 59 -21.02 2.33 -1.97
N THR A 60 -21.30 1.27 -1.21
CA THR A 60 -22.30 1.30 -0.15
C THR A 60 -21.81 1.90 1.15
N SER A 61 -20.51 1.84 1.43
CA SER A 61 -19.91 2.32 2.68
C SER A 61 -19.75 3.84 2.74
N GLY A 62 -19.77 4.51 1.58
CA GLY A 62 -19.49 5.95 1.49
C GLY A 62 -18.01 6.30 1.66
N GLN A 63 -17.13 5.32 1.80
CA GLN A 63 -15.68 5.55 1.88
C GLN A 63 -15.06 5.65 0.50
N HIS A 64 -13.94 6.37 0.40
CA HIS A 64 -13.10 6.32 -0.80
C HIS A 64 -12.36 4.99 -0.88
N THR A 65 -12.00 4.56 -2.08
CA THR A 65 -11.36 3.26 -2.34
C THR A 65 -10.15 3.02 -1.45
N HIS A 66 -9.23 3.98 -1.40
CA HIS A 66 -8.00 3.84 -0.60
C HIS A 66 -8.30 3.72 0.90
N GLN A 67 -9.22 4.54 1.39
CA GLN A 67 -9.64 4.53 2.79
C GLN A 67 -10.26 3.18 3.16
N TYR A 68 -11.15 2.65 2.31
CA TYR A 68 -11.77 1.34 2.52
C TYR A 68 -10.73 0.23 2.65
N VAL A 69 -9.80 0.15 1.70
CA VAL A 69 -8.77 -0.89 1.67
C VAL A 69 -7.87 -0.81 2.90
N ILE A 70 -7.39 0.38 3.25
CA ILE A 70 -6.53 0.59 4.40
C ILE A 70 -7.25 0.23 5.70
N ASN A 71 -8.49 0.68 5.86
CA ASN A 71 -9.28 0.41 7.06
C ASN A 71 -9.62 -1.07 7.19
N PHE A 72 -10.00 -1.72 6.10
CA PHE A 72 -10.32 -3.14 6.12
C PHE A 72 -9.14 -3.98 6.59
N VAL A 73 -7.99 -3.82 5.95
CA VAL A 73 -6.79 -4.60 6.29
C VAL A 73 -6.32 -4.30 7.70
N SER A 74 -6.30 -3.02 8.11
CA SER A 74 -5.88 -2.63 9.45
C SER A 74 -6.80 -3.22 10.54
N ASN A 75 -8.11 -3.23 10.31
CA ASN A 75 -9.07 -3.79 11.26
C ASN A 75 -8.94 -5.30 11.37
N GLU A 76 -8.78 -5.99 10.25
CA GLU A 76 -8.60 -7.45 10.27
C GLU A 76 -7.26 -7.84 10.89
N LEU A 77 -6.23 -7.03 10.68
CA LEU A 77 -4.89 -7.28 11.24
C LEU A 77 -4.88 -7.32 12.77
N LYS A 78 -5.79 -6.57 13.42
CA LYS A 78 -5.93 -6.59 14.89
C LYS A 78 -6.14 -7.99 15.45
N ARG A 79 -6.79 -8.87 14.69
CA ARG A 79 -7.07 -10.24 15.11
C ARG A 79 -5.82 -11.12 15.15
N PHE A 80 -4.78 -10.73 14.39
CA PHE A 80 -3.55 -11.51 14.25
C PHE A 80 -2.41 -10.99 15.11
N VAL A 81 -2.29 -9.67 15.26
CA VAL A 81 -1.13 -9.03 15.87
C VAL A 81 -1.47 -8.09 17.03
N GLY A 82 -2.76 -7.86 17.28
CA GLY A 82 -3.21 -6.96 18.33
C GLY A 82 -3.29 -5.50 17.92
N ILE A 83 -3.79 -4.66 18.84
CA ILE A 83 -4.12 -3.26 18.56
C ILE A 83 -2.87 -2.42 18.27
N GLY A 84 -1.81 -2.58 19.05
CA GLY A 84 -0.59 -1.76 18.92
C GLY A 84 0.06 -1.90 17.57
N GLU A 85 0.29 -3.14 17.13
CA GLU A 85 0.92 -3.41 15.82
C GLU A 85 0.00 -3.02 14.67
N SER A 86 -1.31 -3.23 14.79
CA SER A 86 -2.25 -2.86 13.74
C SER A 86 -2.35 -1.33 13.58
N GLN A 87 -2.26 -0.58 14.67
CA GLN A 87 -2.21 0.88 14.63
C GLN A 87 -0.91 1.39 14.00
N SER A 88 0.21 0.74 14.31
CA SER A 88 1.50 1.06 13.69
C SER A 88 1.49 0.81 12.18
N PHE A 89 0.93 -0.32 11.76
CA PHE A 89 0.72 -0.63 10.34
C PHE A 89 -0.12 0.46 9.66
N LYS A 90 -1.25 0.79 10.24
CA LYS A 90 -2.17 1.81 9.71
C LYS A 90 -1.50 3.17 9.58
N ARG A 91 -0.73 3.56 10.59
CA ARG A 91 0.03 4.82 10.57
C ARG A 91 1.04 4.82 9.43
N THR A 92 1.79 3.74 9.28
CA THR A 92 2.82 3.63 8.26
C THR A 92 2.23 3.75 6.85
N ILE A 93 1.13 3.06 6.57
CA ILE A 93 0.51 3.13 5.24
C ILE A 93 -0.12 4.49 4.98
N LYS A 94 -0.68 5.14 6.00
CA LYS A 94 -1.21 6.50 5.87
C LYS A 94 -0.11 7.53 5.62
N ASP A 95 1.02 7.39 6.29
CA ASP A 95 2.19 8.25 6.06
C ASP A 95 2.71 8.08 4.63
N LEU A 96 2.78 6.85 4.15
CA LEU A 96 3.19 6.57 2.78
C LEU A 96 2.19 7.14 1.75
N LYS A 97 0.90 7.02 2.03
CA LYS A 97 -0.15 7.62 1.20
C LYS A 97 0.00 9.13 1.11
N GLN A 98 0.28 9.79 2.24
CA GLN A 98 0.50 11.23 2.27
C GLN A 98 1.75 11.63 1.46
N LEU A 99 2.85 10.91 1.61
CA LEU A 99 4.07 11.14 0.80
C LEU A 99 3.75 11.05 -0.70
N ARG A 100 2.96 10.06 -1.10
CA ARG A 100 2.57 9.89 -2.50
C ARG A 100 1.70 11.07 -2.97
N GLU A 101 0.73 11.50 -2.19
CA GLU A 101 -0.14 12.62 -2.54
C GLU A 101 0.66 13.93 -2.69
N GLU A 102 1.55 14.20 -1.74
CA GLU A 102 2.42 15.39 -1.81
C GLU A 102 3.33 15.33 -3.03
N SER A 103 3.94 14.17 -3.27
CA SER A 103 4.85 13.95 -4.38
C SER A 103 4.17 14.06 -5.75
N ASP A 104 2.93 13.58 -5.87
CA ASP A 104 2.20 13.58 -7.15
C ASP A 104 1.55 14.93 -7.45
N TYR A 105 1.08 15.64 -6.43
CA TYR A 105 0.16 16.77 -6.64
C TYR A 105 0.67 18.11 -6.14
N GLU A 106 1.66 18.16 -5.26
CA GLU A 106 2.15 19.42 -4.74
C GLU A 106 3.38 19.92 -5.50
N ASN A 107 3.52 21.23 -5.56
CA ASN A 107 4.67 21.86 -6.23
C ASN A 107 5.86 21.93 -5.27
N ILE A 108 6.43 20.77 -4.97
CA ILE A 108 7.60 20.62 -4.09
C ILE A 108 8.69 19.82 -4.77
N GLU A 109 9.93 20.03 -4.32
CA GLU A 109 11.03 19.19 -4.71
C GLU A 109 10.99 17.89 -3.92
N VAL A 110 11.09 16.75 -4.61
CA VAL A 110 11.12 15.43 -3.99
C VAL A 110 12.56 14.95 -3.94
N SER A 111 13.06 14.71 -2.74
CA SER A 111 14.45 14.33 -2.49
C SER A 111 14.68 12.83 -2.53
N LEU A 112 15.95 12.43 -2.61
CA LEU A 112 16.37 11.04 -2.42
C LEU A 112 15.89 10.51 -1.06
N ASP A 113 16.04 11.29 0.02
CA ASP A 113 15.66 10.87 1.35
C ASP A 113 14.16 10.59 1.44
N MET A 114 13.32 11.42 0.83
CA MET A 114 11.87 11.19 0.77
C MET A 114 11.55 9.89 0.05
N SER A 115 12.18 9.64 -1.08
CA SER A 115 11.94 8.43 -1.87
C SER A 115 12.45 7.18 -1.17
N GLN A 116 13.60 7.25 -0.49
CA GLN A 116 14.13 6.14 0.28
C GLN A 116 13.25 5.82 1.49
N THR A 117 12.75 6.84 2.19
CA THR A 117 11.79 6.68 3.28
C THR A 117 10.52 5.98 2.79
N ALA A 118 9.99 6.39 1.65
CA ALA A 118 8.81 5.76 1.06
C ALA A 118 9.07 4.30 0.71
N LEU A 119 10.21 4.00 0.10
CA LEU A 119 10.59 2.63 -0.25
C LEU A 119 10.72 1.75 1.00
N ASP A 120 11.36 2.24 2.05
CA ASP A 120 11.54 1.50 3.31
C ASP A 120 10.18 1.20 3.96
N LYS A 121 9.28 2.19 3.99
CA LYS A 121 7.91 2.00 4.48
C LYS A 121 7.16 0.96 3.64
N ALA A 122 7.28 1.03 2.33
CA ALA A 122 6.63 0.09 1.43
C ALA A 122 7.13 -1.34 1.64
N ASN A 123 8.44 -1.52 1.75
CA ASN A 123 9.01 -2.84 2.03
C ASN A 123 8.52 -3.40 3.36
N GLY A 124 8.43 -2.57 4.39
CA GLY A 124 7.91 -2.98 5.70
C GLY A 124 6.45 -3.42 5.63
N ILE A 125 5.61 -2.65 4.96
CA ILE A 125 4.18 -2.97 4.74
C ILE A 125 4.05 -4.29 3.99
N ARG A 126 4.77 -4.45 2.89
CA ARG A 126 4.72 -5.67 2.08
C ARG A 126 5.14 -6.90 2.86
N GLN A 127 6.24 -6.83 3.59
CA GLN A 127 6.71 -7.95 4.43
C GLN A 127 5.70 -8.32 5.50
N TYR A 128 5.05 -7.33 6.10
CA TYR A 128 4.02 -7.52 7.12
C TYR A 128 2.82 -8.28 6.56
N LEU A 129 2.36 -7.91 5.37
CA LEU A 129 1.27 -8.59 4.68
C LEU A 129 1.64 -10.02 4.30
N ILE A 130 2.82 -10.21 3.74
CA ILE A 130 3.31 -11.53 3.33
C ILE A 130 3.40 -12.46 4.54
N LYS A 131 3.97 -11.98 5.64
CA LYS A 131 4.15 -12.76 6.86
C LYS A 131 2.82 -13.15 7.51
N ASN A 132 1.88 -12.23 7.62
CA ASN A 132 0.65 -12.46 8.39
C ASN A 132 -0.46 -13.10 7.57
N PHE A 133 -0.51 -12.87 6.27
CA PHE A 133 -1.58 -13.38 5.39
C PHE A 133 -1.08 -14.39 4.36
N ASN A 134 0.19 -14.70 4.36
CA ASN A 134 0.81 -15.66 3.44
C ASN A 134 0.49 -15.34 1.96
N VAL A 135 0.62 -14.10 1.61
CA VAL A 135 0.43 -13.62 0.23
C VAL A 135 1.78 -13.27 -0.42
#